data_1093f42b2d67ea4bb28a7db3d85c1f5f
#
_entry.id   1093f42b2d67ea4bb28a7db3d85c1f5f
#
_cell.length_a   1.000
_cell.length_b   1.000
_cell.length_c   1.000
_cell.angle_alpha   90.00
_cell.angle_beta   90.00
_cell.angle_gamma   90.00
#
_symmetry.space_group_name_H-M   'P 1'
#
loop_
_entity.id
_entity.type
_entity.pdbx_description
1 polymer ?
#
loop_
_entity_poly.entity_id
_entity_poly.type
_entity_poly.pdbx_seq_one_letter_code
_entity_poly.pdbx_strand_id
1 'polypeptide(L)'
;MSTQEGTLPNKSVTTETAASKEGHVKLSWREKICYGFGDFGNGFMFDLGQAYLTKYWIDVCTIPAAAVAGIFAFTKIFDAFMDPIAGSVIDGRKNIGPRGKFRPVMMASAVILAILTVITFTMPDLSPTGKILFAYGAYMAWGLVYSFTNIPYSSLASVMTRDVEERSQMATTRQAGSIGAQLITGMAFVPVVLMFASPHEGFFAASIVMSIIGVIGFAICYFNCHEHVPVKRNTQNEQKAKFSDYIKLVFTNKPLLCIILMTLFTISAMNTNNQMMVFFCQYNLGHMGLQPIVNGIMMGCSVVGILLIPKLVKMFGKKKTAIGGLLIGCAADLLNFVIPTNIYTFIILVTIGYVALAIPNGVTWAFVSDVIDYSEWHNGIRKEGITYAAFNFSRKIAQALAAVVSSGILVLTGYVANAVQSEMTLMGIKAAMTLYPGVALGIAAIILYFFYGLTDDKFKKSADDLNHGKWEHGTIE
;
A
#
# COMPACT_ATOMS: atom_id res chain seq x y z
N MET A 1 -32.21 -76.98 -30.72
CA MET A 1 -31.14 -76.77 -29.75
C MET A 1 -30.70 -75.34 -29.89
N SER A 2 -31.24 -74.44 -29.11
CA SER A 2 -31.09 -73.01 -29.21
C SER A 2 -30.27 -72.56 -28.02
N THR A 3 -29.15 -71.92 -28.28
CA THR A 3 -28.33 -71.25 -27.28
C THR A 3 -28.72 -69.75 -27.25
N GLN A 4 -29.26 -69.33 -26.12
CA GLN A 4 -29.54 -67.94 -25.84
C GLN A 4 -28.25 -67.25 -25.38
N GLU A 5 -27.85 -66.23 -26.11
CA GLU A 5 -26.86 -65.22 -25.64
C GLU A 5 -27.53 -64.24 -24.72
N GLY A 6 -27.12 -64.19 -23.45
CA GLY A 6 -27.49 -63.19 -22.47
C GLY A 6 -26.69 -61.92 -22.60
N THR A 7 -27.28 -60.84 -23.06
CA THR A 7 -26.75 -59.48 -23.07
C THR A 7 -26.74 -58.92 -21.66
N LEU A 8 -25.55 -58.66 -21.11
CA LEU A 8 -25.37 -57.88 -19.85
C LEU A 8 -25.60 -56.39 -20.13
N PRO A 9 -26.30 -55.65 -19.27
CA PRO A 9 -26.43 -54.21 -19.46
C PRO A 9 -25.14 -53.49 -19.06
N ASN A 10 -24.65 -52.70 -19.99
CA ASN A 10 -23.51 -51.79 -19.85
C ASN A 10 -23.88 -50.70 -18.83
N LYS A 11 -23.41 -50.84 -17.58
CA LYS A 11 -23.36 -49.76 -16.58
C LYS A 11 -22.18 -48.86 -16.88
N SER A 12 -22.35 -47.93 -17.80
CA SER A 12 -21.52 -46.72 -17.85
C SER A 12 -21.85 -45.87 -16.65
N VAL A 13 -21.05 -46.05 -15.63
CA VAL A 13 -21.12 -45.33 -14.37
C VAL A 13 -20.71 -43.90 -14.60
N THR A 14 -21.67 -43.03 -14.49
CA THR A 14 -21.51 -41.63 -14.12
C THR A 14 -20.75 -41.50 -12.81
N THR A 15 -19.43 -41.42 -12.89
CA THR A 15 -18.53 -41.16 -11.74
C THR A 15 -17.93 -39.75 -11.79
N GLU A 16 -18.57 -38.81 -12.51
CA GLU A 16 -18.06 -37.46 -12.64
C GLU A 16 -18.84 -36.38 -11.85
N THR A 17 -19.73 -36.75 -10.95
CA THR A 17 -20.58 -35.77 -10.26
C THR A 17 -20.43 -35.73 -8.73
N ALA A 18 -19.44 -36.41 -8.18
CA ALA A 18 -19.25 -36.41 -6.72
C ALA A 18 -18.08 -35.53 -6.21
N ALA A 19 -17.22 -34.99 -7.10
CA ALA A 19 -16.08 -34.17 -6.70
C ALA A 19 -16.34 -32.65 -6.65
N SER A 20 -17.53 -32.16 -7.02
CA SER A 20 -17.85 -30.74 -7.15
C SER A 20 -18.76 -30.18 -6.04
N LYS A 21 -18.96 -30.89 -4.95
CA LYS A 21 -19.73 -30.44 -3.78
C LYS A 21 -18.90 -30.42 -2.49
N GLU A 22 -17.62 -30.04 -2.54
CA GLU A 22 -17.00 -29.44 -1.37
C GLU A 22 -17.58 -28.02 -1.27
N GLY A 23 -18.48 -27.83 -0.31
CA GLY A 23 -19.33 -26.65 -0.19
C GLY A 23 -18.54 -25.35 -0.21
N HIS A 24 -18.73 -24.53 -1.23
CA HIS A 24 -18.36 -23.14 -1.20
C HIS A 24 -19.13 -22.46 -0.07
N VAL A 25 -18.47 -22.28 1.09
CA VAL A 25 -19.03 -21.45 2.17
C VAL A 25 -19.03 -20.02 1.64
N LYS A 26 -20.23 -19.52 1.35
CA LYS A 26 -20.40 -18.14 0.88
C LYS A 26 -20.19 -17.20 2.05
N LEU A 27 -19.22 -16.27 1.93
CA LEU A 27 -18.91 -15.31 2.98
C LEU A 27 -20.06 -14.32 3.19
N SER A 28 -20.40 -14.09 4.44
CA SER A 28 -21.36 -13.05 4.79
C SER A 28 -20.77 -11.65 4.53
N TRP A 29 -21.62 -10.66 4.23
CA TRP A 29 -21.18 -9.27 4.12
C TRP A 29 -20.56 -8.76 5.42
N ARG A 30 -20.98 -9.28 6.58
CA ARG A 30 -20.38 -8.97 7.87
C ARG A 30 -18.91 -9.38 7.90
N GLU A 31 -18.57 -10.59 7.47
CA GLU A 31 -17.18 -11.05 7.43
C GLU A 31 -16.32 -10.23 6.46
N LYS A 32 -16.85 -9.88 5.28
CA LYS A 32 -16.18 -9.06 4.28
C LYS A 32 -15.88 -7.65 4.80
N ILE A 33 -16.84 -7.02 5.47
CA ILE A 33 -16.66 -5.70 6.08
C ILE A 33 -15.68 -5.79 7.26
N CYS A 34 -15.83 -6.79 8.15
CA CYS A 34 -14.95 -6.98 9.28
C CYS A 34 -13.50 -7.30 8.85
N TYR A 35 -13.30 -7.93 7.69
CA TYR A 35 -11.98 -8.09 7.11
C TYR A 35 -11.34 -6.73 6.74
N GLY A 36 -12.09 -5.79 6.20
CA GLY A 36 -11.62 -4.44 5.93
C GLY A 36 -11.12 -3.68 7.16
N PHE A 37 -11.64 -4.01 8.36
CA PHE A 37 -11.15 -3.43 9.62
C PHE A 37 -9.70 -3.80 9.97
N GLY A 38 -9.11 -4.81 9.35
CA GLY A 38 -7.68 -5.08 9.49
C GLY A 38 -6.82 -3.98 8.85
N ASP A 39 -7.12 -3.53 7.63
CA ASP A 39 -6.41 -2.41 7.01
C ASP A 39 -6.78 -1.07 7.66
N PHE A 40 -7.99 -0.93 8.20
CA PHE A 40 -8.33 0.19 9.06
C PHE A 40 -7.40 0.25 10.28
N GLY A 41 -7.21 -0.87 10.98
CA GLY A 41 -6.26 -0.97 12.10
C GLY A 41 -4.81 -0.68 11.71
N ASN A 42 -4.37 -1.16 10.54
CA ASN A 42 -3.06 -0.85 9.98
C ASN A 42 -2.86 0.66 9.77
N GLY A 43 -3.85 1.35 9.22
CA GLY A 43 -3.78 2.78 8.97
C GLY A 43 -3.57 3.60 10.25
N PHE A 44 -4.21 3.20 11.35
CA PHE A 44 -4.05 3.88 12.64
C PHE A 44 -2.69 3.63 13.32
N MET A 45 -1.97 2.60 12.94
CA MET A 45 -0.66 2.30 13.53
C MET A 45 0.49 2.55 12.55
N PHE A 46 0.38 2.05 11.30
CA PHE A 46 1.47 2.12 10.35
C PHE A 46 1.45 3.41 9.52
N ASP A 47 0.32 3.79 8.92
CA ASP A 47 0.24 5.01 8.09
C ASP A 47 0.41 6.28 8.94
N LEU A 48 -0.01 6.23 10.21
CA LEU A 48 0.26 7.26 11.21
C LEU A 48 1.76 7.55 11.33
N GLY A 49 2.58 6.51 11.50
CA GLY A 49 4.02 6.66 11.58
C GLY A 49 4.60 7.26 10.30
N GLN A 50 4.12 6.84 9.13
CA GLN A 50 4.58 7.38 7.85
C GLN A 50 4.27 8.89 7.71
N ALA A 51 3.15 9.36 8.25
CA ALA A 51 2.74 10.77 8.11
C ALA A 51 3.41 11.70 9.11
N TYR A 52 3.60 11.26 10.36
CA TYR A 52 3.92 12.19 11.46
C TYR A 52 5.28 11.94 12.14
N LEU A 53 5.90 10.78 11.92
CA LEU A 53 7.13 10.43 12.63
C LEU A 53 8.32 11.31 12.25
N THR A 54 8.41 11.73 10.98
CA THR A 54 9.40 12.70 10.51
C THR A 54 9.32 14.00 11.32
N LYS A 55 8.10 14.53 11.48
CA LYS A 55 7.85 15.75 12.25
C LYS A 55 8.22 15.58 13.72
N TYR A 56 7.80 14.47 14.33
CA TYR A 56 8.10 14.19 15.74
C TYR A 56 9.61 14.11 15.99
N TRP A 57 10.35 13.38 15.18
CA TRP A 57 11.79 13.22 15.38
C TRP A 57 12.58 14.48 15.12
N ILE A 58 12.24 15.26 14.10
CA ILE A 58 12.98 16.47 13.74
C ILE A 58 12.63 17.61 14.70
N ASP A 59 11.36 17.91 14.91
CA ASP A 59 10.92 19.11 15.63
C ASP A 59 10.80 18.92 17.14
N VAL A 60 10.38 17.72 17.59
CA VAL A 60 10.17 17.45 19.02
C VAL A 60 11.40 16.80 19.65
N CYS A 61 11.96 15.78 18.98
CA CYS A 61 13.14 15.06 19.49
C CYS A 61 14.46 15.74 19.13
N THR A 62 14.44 16.74 18.23
CA THR A 62 15.64 17.46 17.74
C THR A 62 16.69 16.57 17.09
N ILE A 63 16.25 15.48 16.43
CA ILE A 63 17.14 14.62 15.65
C ILE A 63 17.45 15.32 14.32
N PRO A 64 18.72 15.40 13.90
CA PRO A 64 19.07 16.02 12.61
C PRO A 64 18.33 15.34 11.44
N ALA A 65 17.79 16.15 10.52
CA ALA A 65 16.99 15.64 9.39
C ALA A 65 17.78 14.63 8.51
N ALA A 66 19.12 14.81 8.40
CA ALA A 66 19.99 13.85 7.72
C ALA A 66 20.01 12.46 8.40
N ALA A 67 20.01 12.42 9.74
CA ALA A 67 19.92 11.16 10.48
C ALA A 67 18.54 10.50 10.29
N VAL A 68 17.48 11.30 10.31
CA VAL A 68 16.11 10.82 10.06
C VAL A 68 15.98 10.22 8.65
N ALA A 69 16.55 10.87 7.62
CA ALA A 69 16.62 10.32 6.26
C ALA A 69 17.34 8.97 6.23
N GLY A 70 18.47 8.86 6.94
CA GLY A 70 19.24 7.61 7.07
C GLY A 70 18.44 6.50 7.77
N ILE A 71 17.72 6.82 8.86
CA ILE A 71 16.87 5.87 9.58
C ILE A 71 15.81 5.30 8.62
N PHE A 72 15.08 6.14 7.91
CA PHE A 72 14.04 5.68 6.98
C PHE A 72 14.61 4.86 5.82
N ALA A 73 15.71 5.32 5.19
CA ALA A 73 16.31 4.61 4.08
C ALA A 73 16.80 3.22 4.49
N PHE A 74 17.56 3.12 5.58
CA PHE A 74 18.10 1.86 6.06
C PHE A 74 17.00 0.89 6.50
N THR A 75 16.02 1.35 7.28
CA THR A 75 14.97 0.47 7.82
C THR A 75 14.03 -0.03 6.72
N LYS A 76 13.75 0.76 5.68
CA LYS A 76 12.94 0.28 4.54
C LYS A 76 13.64 -0.80 3.73
N ILE A 77 14.96 -0.71 3.57
CA ILE A 77 15.76 -1.78 2.96
C ILE A 77 15.72 -3.02 3.86
N PHE A 78 15.92 -2.85 5.17
CA PHE A 78 15.83 -3.94 6.14
C PHE A 78 14.47 -4.65 6.11
N ASP A 79 13.36 -3.90 6.10
CA ASP A 79 12.00 -4.43 6.01
C ASP A 79 11.79 -5.30 4.76
N ALA A 80 12.37 -4.89 3.63
CA ALA A 80 12.26 -5.62 2.38
C ALA A 80 12.90 -7.03 2.46
N PHE A 81 13.95 -7.19 3.26
CA PHE A 81 14.55 -8.49 3.53
C PHE A 81 13.82 -9.28 4.63
N MET A 82 13.19 -8.59 5.57
CA MET A 82 12.49 -9.24 6.68
C MET A 82 11.12 -9.81 6.27
N ASP A 83 10.45 -9.27 5.24
CA ASP A 83 9.16 -9.79 4.78
C ASP A 83 9.19 -11.27 4.36
N PRO A 84 10.14 -11.72 3.51
CA PRO A 84 10.26 -13.14 3.16
C PRO A 84 10.56 -14.03 4.39
N ILE A 85 11.34 -13.51 5.34
CA ILE A 85 11.66 -14.23 6.58
C ILE A 85 10.41 -14.37 7.44
N ALA A 86 9.67 -13.29 7.66
CA ALA A 86 8.42 -13.32 8.41
C ALA A 86 7.40 -14.27 7.76
N GLY A 87 7.24 -14.21 6.44
CA GLY A 87 6.41 -15.14 5.67
C GLY A 87 6.82 -16.59 5.89
N SER A 88 8.12 -16.90 5.82
CA SER A 88 8.65 -18.26 6.03
C SER A 88 8.39 -18.76 7.45
N VAL A 89 8.53 -17.92 8.46
CA VAL A 89 8.25 -18.26 9.87
C VAL A 89 6.76 -18.58 10.07
N ILE A 90 5.88 -17.77 9.48
CA ILE A 90 4.43 -17.96 9.55
C ILE A 90 4.02 -19.25 8.84
N ASP A 91 4.58 -19.49 7.65
CA ASP A 91 4.27 -20.70 6.88
C ASP A 91 4.80 -21.97 7.53
N GLY A 92 5.98 -21.89 8.17
CA GLY A 92 6.58 -22.98 8.91
C GLY A 92 5.85 -23.38 10.20
N ARG A 93 4.86 -22.62 10.62
CA ARG A 93 4.13 -22.89 11.88
C ARG A 93 3.32 -24.20 11.78
N LYS A 94 3.69 -25.17 12.61
CA LYS A 94 3.08 -26.52 12.62
C LYS A 94 1.80 -26.61 13.48
N ASN A 95 1.74 -25.84 14.57
CA ASN A 95 0.62 -25.86 15.50
C ASN A 95 -0.49 -24.93 15.03
N ILE A 96 -1.54 -25.52 14.47
CA ILE A 96 -2.77 -24.81 14.08
C ILE A 96 -3.78 -25.06 15.20
N GLY A 97 -4.04 -24.00 15.99
CA GLY A 97 -5.03 -24.07 17.06
C GLY A 97 -6.47 -23.97 16.51
N PRO A 98 -7.48 -24.10 17.38
CA PRO A 98 -8.90 -24.05 16.97
C PRO A 98 -9.33 -22.70 16.38
N ARG A 99 -8.49 -21.66 16.53
CA ARG A 99 -8.72 -20.32 15.99
C ARG A 99 -8.03 -20.06 14.65
N GLY A 100 -7.48 -21.09 14.01
CA GLY A 100 -6.80 -20.99 12.72
C GLY A 100 -5.29 -20.74 12.82
N LYS A 101 -4.65 -20.62 11.67
CA LYS A 101 -3.19 -20.42 11.52
C LYS A 101 -2.80 -18.93 11.59
N PHE A 102 -3.53 -18.08 10.86
CA PHE A 102 -3.14 -16.68 10.62
C PHE A 102 -3.71 -15.72 11.66
N ARG A 103 -4.97 -15.88 12.05
CA ARG A 103 -5.68 -15.00 12.98
C ARG A 103 -4.97 -14.78 14.32
N PRO A 104 -4.50 -15.82 15.05
CA PRO A 104 -3.83 -15.62 16.33
C PRO A 104 -2.51 -14.86 16.21
N VAL A 105 -1.74 -15.10 15.12
CA VAL A 105 -0.48 -14.40 14.87
C VAL A 105 -0.76 -12.94 14.58
N MET A 106 -1.71 -12.65 13.68
CA MET A 106 -2.14 -11.30 13.34
C MET A 106 -2.53 -10.50 14.60
N MET A 107 -3.37 -11.06 15.46
CA MET A 107 -3.83 -10.34 16.66
C MET A 107 -2.72 -10.12 17.68
N ALA A 108 -1.90 -11.14 17.96
CA ALA A 108 -0.79 -11.01 18.88
C ALA A 108 0.24 -9.97 18.41
N SER A 109 0.61 -10.02 17.11
CA SER A 109 1.53 -9.03 16.53
C SER A 109 0.91 -7.63 16.45
N ALA A 110 -0.42 -7.50 16.24
CA ALA A 110 -1.08 -6.20 16.25
C ALA A 110 -1.01 -5.50 17.62
N VAL A 111 -1.13 -6.25 18.71
CA VAL A 111 -0.94 -5.69 20.07
C VAL A 111 0.51 -5.23 20.28
N ILE A 112 1.48 -6.04 19.85
CA ILE A 112 2.90 -5.67 19.95
C ILE A 112 3.19 -4.46 19.05
N LEU A 113 2.60 -4.41 17.84
CA LEU A 113 2.72 -3.28 16.93
C LEU A 113 2.17 -1.99 17.56
N ALA A 114 1.04 -2.05 18.25
CA ALA A 114 0.47 -0.91 18.96
C ALA A 114 1.42 -0.37 20.04
N ILE A 115 2.03 -1.27 20.82
CA ILE A 115 3.02 -0.89 21.84
C ILE A 115 4.24 -0.24 21.19
N LEU A 116 4.76 -0.82 20.10
CA LEU A 116 5.89 -0.27 19.37
C LEU A 116 5.55 1.06 18.68
N THR A 117 4.31 1.25 18.22
CA THR A 117 3.85 2.54 17.70
C THR A 117 3.95 3.62 18.79
N VAL A 118 3.50 3.34 19.99
CA VAL A 118 3.65 4.27 21.12
C VAL A 118 5.12 4.52 21.45
N ILE A 119 5.95 3.48 21.46
CA ILE A 119 7.40 3.61 21.72
C ILE A 119 8.10 4.47 20.66
N THR A 120 7.72 4.40 19.38
CA THR A 120 8.30 5.23 18.32
C THR A 120 7.96 6.73 18.50
N PHE A 121 6.84 7.05 19.16
CA PHE A 121 6.44 8.40 19.55
C PHE A 121 6.80 8.74 21.02
N THR A 122 7.72 7.99 21.61
CA THR A 122 8.29 8.26 22.92
C THR A 122 9.80 8.41 22.76
N MET A 123 10.36 9.50 23.26
CA MET A 123 11.81 9.70 23.22
C MET A 123 12.30 9.92 24.65
N PRO A 124 13.05 8.96 25.20
CA PRO A 124 13.71 9.14 26.49
C PRO A 124 14.77 10.26 26.44
N ASP A 125 15.09 10.82 27.59
CA ASP A 125 16.19 11.78 27.73
C ASP A 125 17.54 11.09 27.54
N LEU A 126 18.01 11.11 26.31
CA LEU A 126 19.26 10.49 25.87
C LEU A 126 20.20 11.52 25.26
N SER A 127 21.48 11.18 25.19
CA SER A 127 22.45 11.94 24.41
C SER A 127 22.01 12.02 22.93
N PRO A 128 22.48 13.00 22.14
CA PRO A 128 22.11 13.12 20.72
C PRO A 128 22.31 11.80 19.92
N THR A 129 23.44 11.13 20.14
CA THR A 129 23.72 9.81 19.52
C THR A 129 22.76 8.72 20.07
N GLY A 130 22.43 8.75 21.36
CA GLY A 130 21.48 7.84 21.99
C GLY A 130 20.08 7.96 21.40
N LYS A 131 19.61 9.18 21.12
CA LYS A 131 18.32 9.43 20.45
C LYS A 131 18.28 8.81 19.04
N ILE A 132 19.35 8.96 18.27
CA ILE A 132 19.46 8.37 16.93
C ILE A 132 19.42 6.84 17.01
N LEU A 133 20.20 6.22 17.90
CA LEU A 133 20.23 4.77 18.07
C LEU A 133 18.88 4.23 18.56
N PHE A 134 18.22 4.94 19.47
CA PHE A 134 16.88 4.58 19.92
C PHE A 134 15.86 4.64 18.79
N ALA A 135 15.88 5.70 17.97
CA ALA A 135 15.00 5.84 16.83
C ALA A 135 15.23 4.73 15.78
N TYR A 136 16.48 4.36 15.49
CA TYR A 136 16.81 3.20 14.65
C TYR A 136 16.21 1.91 15.22
N GLY A 137 16.48 1.59 16.48
CA GLY A 137 16.03 0.37 17.13
C GLY A 137 14.51 0.27 17.20
N ALA A 138 13.85 1.34 17.63
CA ALA A 138 12.40 1.40 17.75
C ALA A 138 11.71 1.25 16.38
N TYR A 139 12.21 1.94 15.35
CA TYR A 139 11.61 1.89 14.01
C TYR A 139 11.87 0.55 13.29
N MET A 140 13.05 -0.06 13.47
CA MET A 140 13.33 -1.40 12.96
C MET A 140 12.44 -2.45 13.62
N ALA A 141 12.28 -2.41 14.94
CA ALA A 141 11.39 -3.33 15.67
C ALA A 141 9.93 -3.15 15.22
N TRP A 142 9.51 -1.90 15.04
CA TRP A 142 8.17 -1.56 14.57
C TRP A 142 7.90 -2.08 13.15
N GLY A 143 8.83 -1.89 12.20
CA GLY A 143 8.73 -2.41 10.83
C GLY A 143 8.71 -3.94 10.78
N LEU A 144 9.58 -4.61 11.58
CA LEU A 144 9.60 -6.06 11.70
C LEU A 144 8.25 -6.62 12.18
N VAL A 145 7.70 -6.07 13.26
CA VAL A 145 6.42 -6.52 13.81
C VAL A 145 5.27 -6.19 12.88
N TYR A 146 5.34 -5.09 12.13
CA TYR A 146 4.38 -4.78 11.08
C TYR A 146 4.31 -5.91 10.04
N SER A 147 5.45 -6.46 9.60
CA SER A 147 5.48 -7.59 8.67
C SER A 147 4.78 -8.82 9.25
N PHE A 148 4.98 -9.12 10.55
CA PHE A 148 4.28 -10.20 11.25
C PHE A 148 2.78 -9.93 11.47
N THR A 149 2.32 -8.69 11.33
CA THR A 149 0.90 -8.32 11.39
C THR A 149 0.26 -8.36 10.01
N ASN A 150 0.91 -7.76 9.02
CA ASN A 150 0.35 -7.57 7.68
C ASN A 150 0.39 -8.84 6.82
N ILE A 151 1.41 -9.69 6.95
CA ILE A 151 1.51 -10.92 6.16
C ILE A 151 0.41 -11.92 6.54
N PRO A 152 0.16 -12.26 7.83
CA PRO A 152 -0.96 -13.11 8.20
C PRO A 152 -2.31 -12.52 7.82
N TYR A 153 -2.48 -11.20 7.98
CA TYR A 153 -3.69 -10.50 7.58
C TYR A 153 -3.95 -10.63 6.08
N SER A 154 -2.95 -10.39 5.24
CA SER A 154 -3.07 -10.55 3.79
C SER A 154 -3.33 -12.00 3.39
N SER A 155 -2.69 -12.97 4.07
CA SER A 155 -2.87 -14.39 3.83
C SER A 155 -4.26 -14.89 4.26
N LEU A 156 -4.89 -14.23 5.23
CA LEU A 156 -6.23 -14.58 5.72
C LEU A 156 -7.27 -14.60 4.59
N ALA A 157 -7.19 -13.69 3.63
CA ALA A 157 -8.09 -13.67 2.47
C ALA A 157 -8.10 -14.98 1.68
N SER A 158 -6.94 -15.62 1.52
CA SER A 158 -6.80 -16.87 0.76
C SER A 158 -7.41 -18.08 1.45
N VAL A 159 -7.52 -18.03 2.78
CA VAL A 159 -8.11 -19.11 3.61
C VAL A 159 -9.54 -18.81 4.06
N MET A 160 -10.04 -17.60 3.82
CA MET A 160 -11.46 -17.28 4.03
C MET A 160 -12.33 -17.79 2.88
N THR A 161 -11.88 -17.61 1.63
CA THR A 161 -12.63 -18.05 0.44
C THR A 161 -11.71 -18.41 -0.72
N ARG A 162 -12.19 -19.29 -1.62
CA ARG A 162 -11.55 -19.56 -2.92
C ARG A 162 -12.24 -18.85 -4.07
N ASP A 163 -13.40 -18.26 -3.82
CA ASP A 163 -14.18 -17.55 -4.83
C ASP A 163 -13.51 -16.24 -5.22
N VAL A 164 -13.32 -16.01 -6.53
CA VAL A 164 -12.61 -14.85 -7.08
C VAL A 164 -13.43 -13.57 -6.87
N GLU A 165 -14.76 -13.64 -6.99
CA GLU A 165 -15.63 -12.48 -6.79
C GLU A 165 -15.63 -12.04 -5.32
N GLU A 166 -15.72 -12.99 -4.38
CA GLU A 166 -15.63 -12.70 -2.96
C GLU A 166 -14.27 -12.10 -2.56
N ARG A 167 -13.16 -12.62 -3.11
CA ARG A 167 -11.84 -12.01 -2.92
C ARG A 167 -11.77 -10.58 -3.43
N SER A 168 -12.39 -10.31 -4.58
CA SER A 168 -12.48 -8.94 -5.12
C SER A 168 -13.28 -8.01 -4.20
N GLN A 169 -14.40 -8.50 -3.64
CA GLN A 169 -15.20 -7.75 -2.66
C GLN A 169 -14.41 -7.48 -1.38
N MET A 170 -13.64 -8.47 -0.89
CA MET A 170 -12.75 -8.33 0.27
C MET A 170 -11.64 -7.30 -0.01
N ALA A 171 -11.06 -7.28 -1.19
CA ALA A 171 -10.08 -6.27 -1.58
C ALA A 171 -10.68 -4.85 -1.58
N THR A 172 -11.94 -4.71 -1.99
CA THR A 172 -12.67 -3.45 -1.94
C THR A 172 -12.90 -2.98 -0.50
N THR A 173 -13.31 -3.88 0.40
CA THR A 173 -13.50 -3.53 1.82
C THR A 173 -12.17 -3.18 2.51
N ARG A 174 -11.07 -3.83 2.16
CA ARG A 174 -9.72 -3.45 2.58
C ARG A 174 -9.37 -2.02 2.19
N GLN A 175 -9.58 -1.70 0.91
CA GLN A 175 -9.28 -0.35 0.40
C GLN A 175 -10.13 0.71 1.10
N ALA A 176 -11.43 0.42 1.33
CA ALA A 176 -12.32 1.31 2.08
C ALA A 176 -11.84 1.50 3.52
N GLY A 177 -11.39 0.43 4.19
CA GLY A 177 -10.82 0.49 5.54
C GLY A 177 -9.57 1.35 5.61
N SER A 178 -8.63 1.17 4.66
CA SER A 178 -7.41 1.97 4.57
C SER A 178 -7.71 3.46 4.34
N ILE A 179 -8.61 3.79 3.41
CA ILE A 179 -9.01 5.18 3.15
C ILE A 179 -9.69 5.80 4.37
N GLY A 180 -10.59 5.05 5.02
CA GLY A 180 -11.25 5.49 6.25
C GLY A 180 -10.26 5.80 7.37
N ALA A 181 -9.26 4.94 7.56
CA ALA A 181 -8.21 5.16 8.55
C ALA A 181 -7.36 6.39 8.23
N GLN A 182 -6.93 6.55 6.99
CA GLN A 182 -6.14 7.71 6.57
C GLN A 182 -6.91 9.02 6.76
N LEU A 183 -8.20 9.03 6.42
CA LEU A 183 -9.06 10.20 6.60
C LEU A 183 -9.16 10.57 8.09
N ILE A 184 -9.52 9.61 8.95
CA ILE A 184 -9.69 9.85 10.39
C ILE A 184 -8.36 10.25 11.03
N THR A 185 -7.28 9.54 10.73
CA THR A 185 -5.94 9.83 11.26
C THR A 185 -5.48 11.22 10.82
N GLY A 186 -5.66 11.56 9.55
CA GLY A 186 -5.29 12.86 9.00
C GLY A 186 -6.08 14.03 9.59
N MET A 187 -7.31 13.81 10.04
CA MET A 187 -8.15 14.83 10.66
C MET A 187 -8.02 14.88 12.18
N ALA A 188 -7.81 13.75 12.85
CA ALA A 188 -7.91 13.65 14.31
C ALA A 188 -6.55 13.75 15.03
N PHE A 189 -5.45 13.35 14.39
CA PHE A 189 -4.15 13.26 15.06
C PHE A 189 -3.65 14.62 15.57
N VAL A 190 -3.58 15.62 14.69
CA VAL A 190 -3.08 16.95 15.05
C VAL A 190 -3.95 17.65 16.09
N PRO A 191 -5.29 17.66 16.02
CA PRO A 191 -6.12 18.18 17.09
C PRO A 191 -5.82 17.57 18.45
N VAL A 192 -5.62 16.23 18.52
CA VAL A 192 -5.26 15.58 19.79
C VAL A 192 -3.88 16.05 20.27
N VAL A 193 -2.90 16.19 19.39
CA VAL A 193 -1.58 16.72 19.73
C VAL A 193 -1.68 18.13 20.31
N LEU A 194 -2.50 18.99 19.72
CA LEU A 194 -2.68 20.39 20.13
C LEU A 194 -3.49 20.59 21.44
N MET A 195 -4.12 19.53 21.97
CA MET A 195 -4.77 19.58 23.29
C MET A 195 -3.78 19.64 24.46
N PHE A 196 -2.52 19.31 24.23
CA PHE A 196 -1.49 19.27 25.26
C PHE A 196 -0.55 20.48 25.14
N ALA A 197 -0.08 20.98 26.29
CA ALA A 197 0.84 22.11 26.31
C ALA A 197 2.24 21.75 25.79
N SER A 198 2.66 20.51 26.03
CA SER A 198 3.94 19.99 25.53
C SER A 198 3.72 19.19 24.24
N PRO A 199 4.39 19.52 23.12
CA PRO A 199 4.34 18.71 21.90
C PRO A 199 4.70 17.23 22.14
N HIS A 200 5.69 16.97 23.01
CA HIS A 200 6.10 15.61 23.35
C HIS A 200 4.93 14.80 23.96
N GLU A 201 4.25 15.37 24.96
CA GLU A 201 3.07 14.74 25.57
C GLU A 201 1.92 14.58 24.58
N GLY A 202 1.72 15.58 23.70
CA GLY A 202 0.70 15.55 22.69
C GLY A 202 0.88 14.42 21.68
N PHE A 203 2.08 14.24 21.14
CA PHE A 203 2.40 13.14 20.22
C PHE A 203 2.28 11.79 20.92
N PHE A 204 2.75 11.67 22.15
CA PHE A 204 2.62 10.47 22.96
C PHE A 204 1.15 10.10 23.18
N ALA A 205 0.33 11.03 23.67
CA ALA A 205 -1.09 10.79 23.92
C ALA A 205 -1.85 10.45 22.62
N ALA A 206 -1.58 11.18 21.54
CA ALA A 206 -2.19 10.91 20.24
C ALA A 206 -1.82 9.50 19.73
N SER A 207 -0.57 9.08 19.88
CA SER A 207 -0.13 7.73 19.48
C SER A 207 -0.84 6.62 20.27
N ILE A 208 -1.10 6.83 21.57
CA ILE A 208 -1.86 5.87 22.41
C ILE A 208 -3.29 5.76 21.90
N VAL A 209 -3.99 6.89 21.70
CA VAL A 209 -5.38 6.89 21.23
C VAL A 209 -5.49 6.16 19.89
N MET A 210 -4.62 6.49 18.93
CA MET A 210 -4.62 5.88 17.61
C MET A 210 -4.27 4.38 17.67
N SER A 211 -3.31 4.00 18.51
CA SER A 211 -2.93 2.59 18.71
C SER A 211 -4.08 1.76 19.29
N ILE A 212 -4.85 2.30 20.23
CA ILE A 212 -6.03 1.64 20.79
C ILE A 212 -7.08 1.41 19.68
N ILE A 213 -7.37 2.43 18.88
CA ILE A 213 -8.31 2.30 17.74
C ILE A 213 -7.80 1.25 16.75
N GLY A 214 -6.50 1.23 16.48
CA GLY A 214 -5.87 0.23 15.62
C GLY A 214 -6.05 -1.20 16.13
N VAL A 215 -5.81 -1.43 17.41
CA VAL A 215 -6.02 -2.75 18.06
C VAL A 215 -7.50 -3.15 18.00
N ILE A 216 -8.43 -2.22 18.22
CA ILE A 216 -9.87 -2.49 18.10
C ILE A 216 -10.21 -2.93 16.66
N GLY A 217 -9.65 -2.26 15.63
CA GLY A 217 -9.83 -2.65 14.24
C GLY A 217 -9.38 -4.11 13.99
N PHE A 218 -8.18 -4.48 14.44
CA PHE A 218 -7.70 -5.85 14.33
C PHE A 218 -8.51 -6.85 15.16
N ALA A 219 -9.02 -6.45 16.33
CA ALA A 219 -9.89 -7.28 17.15
C ALA A 219 -11.22 -7.56 16.44
N ILE A 220 -11.83 -6.57 15.80
CA ILE A 220 -13.05 -6.75 14.99
C ILE A 220 -12.77 -7.78 13.88
N CYS A 221 -11.65 -7.66 13.15
CA CYS A 221 -11.25 -8.63 12.15
C CYS A 221 -11.03 -10.03 12.77
N TYR A 222 -10.30 -10.12 13.88
CA TYR A 222 -9.99 -11.38 14.55
C TYR A 222 -11.23 -12.15 15.02
N PHE A 223 -12.22 -11.47 15.61
CA PHE A 223 -13.39 -12.15 16.17
C PHE A 223 -14.45 -12.51 15.12
N ASN A 224 -14.54 -11.77 14.03
CA ASN A 224 -15.60 -11.93 13.04
C ASN A 224 -15.17 -12.65 11.75
N CYS A 225 -13.88 -12.69 11.41
CA CYS A 225 -13.41 -13.43 10.23
C CYS A 225 -13.01 -14.84 10.62
N HIS A 226 -13.29 -15.83 9.77
CA HIS A 226 -12.99 -17.25 10.02
C HIS A 226 -12.19 -17.86 8.86
N GLU A 227 -11.30 -18.78 9.19
CA GLU A 227 -10.54 -19.54 8.20
C GLU A 227 -11.40 -20.76 7.77
N HIS A 228 -12.12 -20.62 6.64
CA HIS A 228 -13.04 -21.64 6.14
C HIS A 228 -12.35 -22.67 5.26
N VAL A 229 -11.25 -22.28 4.62
CA VAL A 229 -10.50 -23.16 3.71
C VAL A 229 -9.40 -23.86 4.47
N PRO A 230 -9.42 -25.21 4.55
CA PRO A 230 -8.34 -25.94 5.23
C PRO A 230 -7.02 -25.68 4.53
N VAL A 231 -6.01 -25.26 5.30
CA VAL A 231 -4.64 -25.08 4.80
C VAL A 231 -4.07 -26.46 4.52
N LYS A 232 -4.20 -26.93 3.27
CA LYS A 232 -3.49 -28.15 2.83
C LYS A 232 -1.99 -27.86 2.88
N ARG A 233 -1.27 -28.74 3.57
CA ARG A 233 0.20 -28.71 3.64
C ARG A 233 0.73 -28.96 2.24
N ASN A 234 1.09 -27.90 1.51
CA ASN A 234 1.79 -28.03 0.23
C ASN A 234 3.21 -28.53 0.54
N THR A 235 3.39 -29.86 0.48
CA THR A 235 4.69 -30.52 0.56
C THR A 235 5.39 -30.60 -0.79
N GLN A 236 4.81 -30.00 -1.82
CA GLN A 236 5.44 -29.93 -3.14
C GLN A 236 6.31 -28.68 -3.21
N ASN A 237 7.58 -28.90 -3.48
CA ASN A 237 8.65 -27.96 -3.77
C ASN A 237 8.19 -26.74 -4.59
N GLU A 238 7.60 -25.72 -3.95
CA GLU A 238 7.71 -24.39 -4.48
C GLU A 238 9.19 -24.02 -4.35
N GLN A 239 9.92 -24.15 -5.44
CA GLN A 239 11.29 -23.64 -5.55
C GLN A 239 11.22 -22.20 -5.08
N LYS A 240 11.82 -21.93 -3.90
CA LYS A 240 11.91 -20.57 -3.36
C LYS A 240 12.56 -19.72 -4.44
N ALA A 241 11.77 -18.85 -5.06
CA ALA A 241 12.26 -17.95 -6.10
C ALA A 241 13.47 -17.18 -5.53
N LYS A 242 14.60 -17.25 -6.21
CA LYS A 242 15.79 -16.52 -5.80
C LYS A 242 15.59 -15.04 -6.11
N PHE A 243 16.21 -14.16 -5.34
CA PHE A 243 16.14 -12.72 -5.58
C PHE A 243 16.55 -12.34 -7.03
N SER A 244 17.48 -13.09 -7.61
CA SER A 244 17.84 -12.96 -9.02
C SER A 244 16.67 -13.16 -10.01
N ASP A 245 15.71 -14.02 -9.65
CA ASP A 245 14.57 -14.33 -10.51
C ASP A 245 13.57 -13.16 -10.55
N TYR A 246 13.44 -12.42 -9.43
CA TYR A 246 12.68 -11.18 -9.38
C TYR A 246 13.30 -10.10 -10.26
N ILE A 247 14.61 -9.89 -10.15
CA ILE A 247 15.34 -8.92 -10.97
C ILE A 247 15.20 -9.28 -12.45
N LYS A 248 15.47 -10.53 -12.81
CA LYS A 248 15.36 -11.00 -14.19
C LYS A 248 13.95 -10.80 -14.75
N LEU A 249 12.91 -11.14 -13.99
CA LEU A 249 11.51 -10.96 -14.38
C LEU A 249 11.20 -9.49 -14.67
N VAL A 250 11.58 -8.58 -13.76
CA VAL A 250 11.29 -7.14 -13.90
C VAL A 250 11.95 -6.56 -15.14
N PHE A 251 13.22 -6.87 -15.39
CA PHE A 251 13.95 -6.32 -16.54
C PHE A 251 13.58 -6.99 -17.87
N THR A 252 13.11 -8.23 -17.85
CA THR A 252 12.67 -8.93 -19.07
C THR A 252 11.25 -8.52 -19.47
N ASN A 253 10.39 -8.19 -18.50
CA ASN A 253 9.00 -7.80 -18.73
C ASN A 253 8.88 -6.26 -18.79
N LYS A 254 9.03 -5.68 -19.98
CA LYS A 254 8.95 -4.22 -20.19
C LYS A 254 7.67 -3.57 -19.65
N PRO A 255 6.44 -4.11 -19.88
CA PRO A 255 5.23 -3.56 -19.28
C PRO A 255 5.27 -3.55 -17.74
N LEU A 256 5.79 -4.61 -17.10
CA LEU A 256 5.96 -4.67 -15.65
C LEU A 256 6.92 -3.58 -15.15
N LEU A 257 8.05 -3.41 -15.81
CA LEU A 257 9.03 -2.37 -15.46
C LEU A 257 8.39 -0.97 -15.54
N CYS A 258 7.60 -0.69 -16.58
CA CYS A 258 6.88 0.59 -16.72
C CYS A 258 5.91 0.83 -15.57
N ILE A 259 5.14 -0.18 -15.13
CA ILE A 259 4.21 -0.06 -14.01
C ILE A 259 4.97 0.13 -12.69
N ILE A 260 6.07 -0.59 -12.49
CA ILE A 260 6.94 -0.44 -11.31
C ILE A 260 7.48 0.99 -11.24
N LEU A 261 8.00 1.54 -12.33
CA LEU A 261 8.54 2.90 -12.37
C LEU A 261 7.43 3.94 -12.19
N MET A 262 6.27 3.79 -12.85
CA MET A 262 5.13 4.66 -12.62
C MET A 262 4.72 4.67 -11.14
N THR A 263 4.60 3.49 -10.54
CA THR A 263 4.23 3.33 -9.12
C THR A 263 5.28 3.93 -8.19
N LEU A 264 6.57 3.79 -8.52
CA LEU A 264 7.66 4.41 -7.77
C LEU A 264 7.44 5.92 -7.64
N PHE A 265 7.16 6.59 -8.75
CA PHE A 265 6.97 8.05 -8.75
C PHE A 265 5.64 8.45 -8.13
N THR A 266 4.53 7.76 -8.42
CA THR A 266 3.21 8.11 -7.86
C THR A 266 3.13 7.88 -6.35
N ILE A 267 3.63 6.77 -5.85
CA ILE A 267 3.63 6.46 -4.41
C ILE A 267 4.64 7.36 -3.67
N SER A 268 5.80 7.64 -4.27
CA SER A 268 6.76 8.56 -3.68
C SER A 268 6.18 9.98 -3.59
N ALA A 269 5.52 10.48 -4.63
CA ALA A 269 4.84 11.77 -4.63
C ALA A 269 3.77 11.84 -3.52
N MET A 270 2.91 10.83 -3.43
CA MET A 270 1.85 10.76 -2.43
C MET A 270 2.41 10.75 -1.00
N ASN A 271 3.43 9.94 -0.73
CA ASN A 271 4.01 9.86 0.62
C ASN A 271 4.79 11.13 0.98
N THR A 272 5.51 11.76 0.04
CA THR A 272 6.18 13.04 0.26
C THR A 272 5.16 14.12 0.62
N ASN A 273 4.04 14.19 -0.12
CA ASN A 273 2.94 15.10 0.16
C ASN A 273 2.40 14.90 1.58
N ASN A 274 2.10 13.67 1.97
CA ASN A 274 1.61 13.35 3.31
C ASN A 274 2.60 13.74 4.43
N GLN A 275 3.90 13.49 4.25
CA GLN A 275 4.93 13.82 5.22
C GLN A 275 5.18 15.34 5.34
N MET A 276 5.13 16.04 4.21
CA MET A 276 5.42 17.47 4.17
C MET A 276 4.22 18.35 4.49
N MET A 277 2.99 17.80 4.47
CA MET A 277 1.76 18.55 4.74
C MET A 277 1.79 19.29 6.07
N VAL A 278 2.24 18.64 7.14
CA VAL A 278 2.31 19.23 8.48
C VAL A 278 3.30 20.40 8.51
N PHE A 279 4.47 20.23 7.88
CA PHE A 279 5.47 21.30 7.78
C PHE A 279 4.96 22.47 6.97
N PHE A 280 4.32 22.20 5.84
CA PHE A 280 3.77 23.24 4.97
C PHE A 280 2.66 24.05 5.68
N CYS A 281 1.73 23.38 6.36
CA CYS A 281 0.69 24.07 7.13
C CYS A 281 1.28 24.92 8.24
N GLN A 282 2.30 24.43 8.95
CA GLN A 282 2.90 25.15 10.07
C GLN A 282 3.71 26.36 9.60
N TYR A 283 4.57 26.21 8.58
CA TYR A 283 5.56 27.23 8.24
C TYR A 283 5.17 28.11 7.05
N ASN A 284 4.51 27.53 6.04
CA ASN A 284 4.09 28.28 4.84
C ASN A 284 2.69 28.91 5.00
N LEU A 285 1.76 28.23 5.70
CA LEU A 285 0.42 28.75 5.98
C LEU A 285 0.29 29.36 7.37
N GLY A 286 1.30 29.24 8.23
CA GLY A 286 1.39 29.88 9.55
C GLY A 286 0.63 29.17 10.67
N HIS A 287 -0.09 28.07 10.41
CA HIS A 287 -0.89 27.41 11.43
C HIS A 287 -1.00 25.89 11.22
N MET A 288 -0.39 25.12 12.14
CA MET A 288 -0.43 23.65 12.09
C MET A 288 -1.87 23.08 12.12
N GLY A 289 -2.79 23.75 12.82
CA GLY A 289 -4.21 23.37 12.91
C GLY A 289 -4.98 23.39 11.58
N LEU A 290 -4.40 23.92 10.48
CA LEU A 290 -4.99 23.84 9.15
C LEU A 290 -4.84 22.47 8.50
N GLN A 291 -3.84 21.69 8.92
CA GLN A 291 -3.54 20.37 8.35
C GLN A 291 -4.74 19.40 8.38
N PRO A 292 -5.51 19.25 9.48
CA PRO A 292 -6.70 18.42 9.51
C PRO A 292 -7.76 18.83 8.49
N ILE A 293 -7.96 20.14 8.29
CA ILE A 293 -8.94 20.69 7.34
C ILE A 293 -8.51 20.39 5.92
N VAL A 294 -7.24 20.65 5.60
CA VAL A 294 -6.67 20.37 4.27
C VAL A 294 -6.75 18.88 3.95
N ASN A 295 -6.34 18.01 4.88
CA ASN A 295 -6.41 16.56 4.72
C ASN A 295 -7.87 16.08 4.56
N GLY A 296 -8.79 16.61 5.36
CA GLY A 296 -10.21 16.26 5.27
C GLY A 296 -10.80 16.57 3.90
N ILE A 297 -10.51 17.75 3.36
CA ILE A 297 -10.98 18.17 2.02
C ILE A 297 -10.29 17.32 0.94
N MET A 298 -8.97 17.21 0.97
CA MET A 298 -8.17 16.51 -0.02
C MET A 298 -8.55 15.02 -0.12
N MET A 299 -8.58 14.34 1.02
CA MET A 299 -8.91 12.91 1.07
C MET A 299 -10.41 12.65 0.83
N GLY A 300 -11.30 13.50 1.35
CA GLY A 300 -12.73 13.39 1.10
C GLY A 300 -13.07 13.53 -0.39
N CYS A 301 -12.47 14.50 -1.07
CA CYS A 301 -12.64 14.68 -2.51
C CYS A 301 -12.01 13.54 -3.33
N SER A 302 -10.94 12.88 -2.85
CA SER A 302 -10.31 11.77 -3.57
C SER A 302 -11.25 10.57 -3.74
N VAL A 303 -12.21 10.39 -2.84
CA VAL A 303 -13.26 9.36 -2.96
C VAL A 303 -14.06 9.57 -4.25
N VAL A 304 -14.37 10.82 -4.60
CA VAL A 304 -15.05 11.15 -5.86
C VAL A 304 -14.20 10.74 -7.07
N GLY A 305 -12.89 11.00 -7.02
CA GLY A 305 -11.94 10.54 -8.05
C GLY A 305 -11.99 9.03 -8.26
N ILE A 306 -11.98 8.26 -7.15
CA ILE A 306 -12.04 6.79 -7.19
C ILE A 306 -13.36 6.30 -7.79
N LEU A 307 -14.49 6.89 -7.41
CA LEU A 307 -15.80 6.52 -7.94
C LEU A 307 -15.95 6.80 -9.44
N LEU A 308 -15.20 7.75 -9.98
CA LEU A 308 -15.20 8.07 -11.41
C LEU A 308 -14.37 7.07 -12.25
N ILE A 309 -13.44 6.33 -11.65
CA ILE A 309 -12.50 5.43 -12.36
C ILE A 309 -13.23 4.47 -13.31
N PRO A 310 -14.27 3.68 -12.91
CA PRO A 310 -14.90 2.73 -13.80
C PRO A 310 -15.52 3.39 -15.03
N LYS A 311 -16.12 4.59 -14.86
CA LYS A 311 -16.70 5.36 -15.97
C LYS A 311 -15.63 5.88 -16.92
N LEU A 312 -14.54 6.44 -16.39
CA LEU A 312 -13.43 6.95 -17.18
C LEU A 312 -12.71 5.83 -17.95
N VAL A 313 -12.47 4.69 -17.29
CA VAL A 313 -11.85 3.51 -17.93
C VAL A 313 -12.74 2.97 -19.05
N LYS A 314 -14.07 2.93 -18.86
CA LYS A 314 -15.01 2.52 -19.92
C LYS A 314 -15.00 3.46 -21.11
N MET A 315 -14.82 4.77 -20.90
CA MET A 315 -14.86 5.78 -21.96
C MET A 315 -13.53 5.90 -22.71
N PHE A 316 -12.40 5.87 -22.02
CA PHE A 316 -11.08 6.20 -22.57
C PHE A 316 -10.09 5.03 -22.58
N GLY A 317 -10.41 3.93 -21.89
CA GLY A 317 -9.49 2.84 -21.64
C GLY A 317 -8.56 3.10 -20.43
N LYS A 318 -7.92 2.04 -19.92
CA LYS A 318 -7.11 2.09 -18.70
C LYS A 318 -5.89 3.03 -18.85
N LYS A 319 -5.13 2.87 -19.95
CA LYS A 319 -3.89 3.64 -20.20
C LYS A 319 -4.17 5.14 -20.29
N LYS A 320 -5.14 5.56 -21.12
CA LYS A 320 -5.46 6.99 -21.31
C LYS A 320 -6.03 7.61 -20.03
N THR A 321 -6.85 6.87 -19.28
CA THR A 321 -7.39 7.32 -17.99
C THR A 321 -6.29 7.60 -16.97
N ALA A 322 -5.32 6.68 -16.85
CA ALA A 322 -4.19 6.86 -15.95
C ALA A 322 -3.31 8.05 -16.36
N ILE A 323 -2.99 8.19 -17.66
CA ILE A 323 -2.20 9.32 -18.18
C ILE A 323 -2.94 10.65 -17.93
N GLY A 324 -4.25 10.70 -18.16
CA GLY A 324 -5.06 11.90 -17.91
C GLY A 324 -4.99 12.33 -16.44
N GLY A 325 -5.13 11.38 -15.51
CA GLY A 325 -4.96 11.65 -14.07
C GLY A 325 -3.55 12.16 -13.72
N LEU A 326 -2.50 11.52 -14.26
CA LEU A 326 -1.12 11.95 -14.04
C LEU A 326 -0.85 13.36 -14.56
N LEU A 327 -1.34 13.71 -15.75
CA LEU A 327 -1.14 15.04 -16.35
C LEU A 327 -1.92 16.14 -15.61
N ILE A 328 -3.16 15.86 -15.19
CA ILE A 328 -3.95 16.81 -14.39
C ILE A 328 -3.28 17.05 -13.04
N GLY A 329 -2.82 15.98 -12.37
CA GLY A 329 -2.07 16.08 -11.11
C GLY A 329 -0.77 16.87 -11.28
N CYS A 330 0.02 16.56 -12.31
CA CYS A 330 1.24 17.28 -12.66
C CYS A 330 0.96 18.79 -12.85
N ALA A 331 -0.04 19.14 -13.64
CA ALA A 331 -0.38 20.53 -13.90
C ALA A 331 -0.85 21.25 -12.63
N ALA A 332 -1.68 20.63 -11.81
CA ALA A 332 -2.17 21.22 -10.57
C ALA A 332 -1.03 21.48 -9.57
N ASP A 333 -0.12 20.52 -9.40
CA ASP A 333 1.00 20.65 -8.48
C ASP A 333 2.04 21.67 -8.97
N LEU A 334 2.36 21.70 -10.25
CA LEU A 334 3.26 22.70 -10.83
C LEU A 334 2.67 24.12 -10.75
N LEU A 335 1.37 24.29 -11.03
CA LEU A 335 0.68 25.55 -10.83
C LEU A 335 0.71 26.00 -9.37
N ASN A 336 0.52 25.08 -8.45
CA ASN A 336 0.59 25.36 -7.02
C ASN A 336 1.99 25.82 -6.57
N PHE A 337 3.04 25.35 -7.25
CA PHE A 337 4.40 25.82 -7.02
C PHE A 337 4.62 27.24 -7.53
N VAL A 338 4.16 27.55 -8.72
CA VAL A 338 4.39 28.86 -9.39
C VAL A 338 3.56 29.97 -8.76
N ILE A 339 2.30 29.70 -8.40
CA ILE A 339 1.40 30.71 -7.83
C ILE A 339 1.85 31.06 -6.40
N PRO A 340 1.79 32.36 -6.00
CA PRO A 340 2.06 32.77 -4.63
C PRO A 340 1.22 32.00 -3.61
N THR A 341 1.83 31.60 -2.50
CA THR A 341 1.17 30.77 -1.50
C THR A 341 0.01 31.51 -0.86
N ASN A 342 -1.21 31.01 -1.09
CA ASN A 342 -2.45 31.46 -0.44
C ASN A 342 -3.20 30.18 -0.02
N ILE A 343 -3.85 30.25 1.15
CA ILE A 343 -4.57 29.10 1.73
C ILE A 343 -5.64 28.54 0.76
N TYR A 344 -6.41 29.40 0.12
CA TYR A 344 -7.49 28.96 -0.78
C TYR A 344 -6.96 28.34 -2.06
N THR A 345 -6.00 29.00 -2.72
CA THR A 345 -5.38 28.47 -3.94
C THR A 345 -4.64 27.18 -3.68
N PHE A 346 -3.95 27.08 -2.54
CA PHE A 346 -3.28 25.88 -2.12
C PHE A 346 -4.26 24.71 -1.93
N ILE A 347 -5.33 24.91 -1.16
CA ILE A 347 -6.32 23.85 -0.89
C ILE A 347 -6.97 23.37 -2.18
N ILE A 348 -7.35 24.29 -3.08
CA ILE A 348 -7.98 23.92 -4.35
C ILE A 348 -7.02 23.09 -5.21
N LEU A 349 -5.79 23.58 -5.42
CA LEU A 349 -4.85 22.93 -6.32
C LEU A 349 -4.32 21.60 -5.75
N VAL A 350 -4.01 21.54 -4.45
CA VAL A 350 -3.58 20.27 -3.84
C VAL A 350 -4.71 19.23 -3.85
N THR A 351 -5.96 19.66 -3.69
CA THR A 351 -7.12 18.75 -3.79
C THR A 351 -7.29 18.23 -5.21
N ILE A 352 -7.19 19.09 -6.23
CA ILE A 352 -7.23 18.67 -7.65
C ILE A 352 -6.09 17.67 -7.93
N GLY A 353 -4.86 17.97 -7.48
CA GLY A 353 -3.70 17.10 -7.63
C GLY A 353 -3.92 15.73 -6.99
N TYR A 354 -4.44 15.70 -5.78
CA TYR A 354 -4.66 14.46 -5.02
C TYR A 354 -5.80 13.61 -5.59
N VAL A 355 -6.91 14.24 -6.01
CA VAL A 355 -8.02 13.57 -6.72
C VAL A 355 -7.53 12.97 -8.04
N ALA A 356 -6.74 13.73 -8.78
CA ALA A 356 -6.16 13.29 -10.05
C ALA A 356 -5.19 12.11 -9.84
N LEU A 357 -4.38 12.12 -8.76
CA LEU A 357 -3.46 11.05 -8.40
C LEU A 357 -4.19 9.77 -7.93
N ALA A 358 -5.38 9.89 -7.35
CA ALA A 358 -6.19 8.73 -6.96
C ALA A 358 -6.58 7.85 -8.18
N ILE A 359 -6.73 8.45 -9.36
CA ILE A 359 -7.10 7.75 -10.59
C ILE A 359 -6.02 6.75 -11.03
N PRO A 360 -4.77 7.11 -11.31
CA PRO A 360 -3.73 6.15 -11.68
C PRO A 360 -3.48 5.11 -10.57
N ASN A 361 -3.51 5.50 -9.30
CA ASN A 361 -3.34 4.55 -8.19
C ASN A 361 -4.45 3.49 -8.16
N GLY A 362 -5.71 3.87 -8.44
CA GLY A 362 -6.81 2.92 -8.51
C GLY A 362 -6.74 1.97 -9.71
N VAL A 363 -6.22 2.43 -10.85
CA VAL A 363 -6.04 1.61 -12.05
C VAL A 363 -4.81 0.70 -11.96
N THR A 364 -3.83 1.03 -11.12
CA THR A 364 -2.54 0.31 -11.03
C THR A 364 -2.71 -1.19 -10.77
N TRP A 365 -3.62 -1.59 -9.89
CA TRP A 365 -3.86 -3.01 -9.62
C TRP A 365 -4.39 -3.77 -10.82
N ALA A 366 -5.22 -3.12 -11.65
CA ALA A 366 -5.67 -3.70 -12.92
C ALA A 366 -4.51 -3.86 -13.90
N PHE A 367 -3.61 -2.88 -13.98
CA PHE A 367 -2.40 -3.01 -14.80
C PHE A 367 -1.49 -4.17 -14.37
N VAL A 368 -1.32 -4.40 -13.06
CA VAL A 368 -0.52 -5.53 -12.57
C VAL A 368 -1.11 -6.86 -13.03
N SER A 369 -2.44 -7.02 -12.94
CA SER A 369 -3.12 -8.21 -13.43
C SER A 369 -2.96 -8.38 -14.95
N ASP A 370 -3.15 -7.29 -15.72
CA ASP A 370 -2.99 -7.30 -17.18
C ASP A 370 -1.57 -7.72 -17.61
N VAL A 371 -0.55 -7.31 -16.85
CA VAL A 371 0.85 -7.67 -17.13
C VAL A 371 1.15 -9.14 -16.81
N ILE A 372 0.47 -9.73 -15.84
CA ILE A 372 0.58 -11.16 -15.54
C ILE A 372 0.02 -11.97 -16.72
N ASP A 373 -1.19 -11.62 -17.19
CA ASP A 373 -1.82 -12.30 -18.34
C ASP A 373 -1.00 -12.08 -19.62
N TYR A 374 -0.49 -10.88 -19.85
CA TYR A 374 0.41 -10.61 -20.98
C TYR A 374 1.71 -11.42 -20.91
N SER A 375 2.28 -11.58 -19.71
CA SER A 375 3.49 -12.39 -19.51
C SER A 375 3.25 -13.88 -19.81
N GLU A 376 2.09 -14.39 -19.46
CA GLU A 376 1.65 -15.74 -19.79
C GLU A 376 1.51 -15.91 -21.31
N TRP A 377 0.81 -15.00 -21.96
CA TRP A 377 0.62 -15.01 -23.43
C TRP A 377 1.93 -14.89 -24.19
N HIS A 378 2.88 -14.06 -23.72
CA HIS A 378 4.15 -13.80 -24.40
C HIS A 378 5.21 -14.88 -24.13
N ASN A 379 5.31 -15.37 -22.88
CA ASN A 379 6.38 -16.27 -22.44
C ASN A 379 5.90 -17.70 -22.14
N GLY A 380 4.60 -17.98 -22.23
CA GLY A 380 4.01 -19.28 -21.89
C GLY A 380 4.06 -19.64 -20.41
N ILE A 381 4.49 -18.74 -19.52
CA ILE A 381 4.64 -19.01 -18.09
C ILE A 381 3.92 -17.96 -17.26
N ARG A 382 2.96 -18.39 -16.45
CA ARG A 382 2.24 -17.53 -15.50
C ARG A 382 3.01 -17.44 -14.17
N LYS A 383 3.49 -16.24 -13.84
CA LYS A 383 4.29 -15.98 -12.63
C LYS A 383 3.63 -14.91 -11.76
N GLU A 384 2.43 -15.21 -11.21
CA GLU A 384 1.68 -14.26 -10.39
C GLU A 384 2.44 -13.83 -9.13
N GLY A 385 2.84 -14.79 -8.29
CA GLY A 385 3.45 -14.52 -7.00
C GLY A 385 4.71 -13.64 -7.10
N ILE A 386 5.58 -13.94 -8.07
CA ILE A 386 6.81 -13.17 -8.28
C ILE A 386 6.50 -11.76 -8.76
N THR A 387 5.51 -11.59 -9.67
CA THR A 387 5.10 -10.28 -10.19
C THR A 387 4.52 -9.39 -9.08
N TYR A 388 3.60 -9.93 -8.27
CA TYR A 388 3.05 -9.19 -7.12
C TYR A 388 4.11 -8.85 -6.07
N ALA A 389 5.04 -9.77 -5.80
CA ALA A 389 6.13 -9.53 -4.86
C ALA A 389 7.07 -8.42 -5.35
N ALA A 390 7.45 -8.43 -6.64
CA ALA A 390 8.26 -7.37 -7.24
C ALA A 390 7.55 -6.01 -7.20
N PHE A 391 6.27 -5.99 -7.50
CA PHE A 391 5.44 -4.79 -7.41
C PHE A 391 5.35 -4.24 -5.96
N ASN A 392 5.09 -5.08 -4.97
CA ASN A 392 5.04 -4.66 -3.57
C ASN A 392 6.40 -4.19 -3.06
N PHE A 393 7.48 -4.83 -3.48
CA PHE A 393 8.84 -4.38 -3.18
C PHE A 393 9.10 -2.97 -3.73
N SER A 394 8.69 -2.69 -4.97
CA SER A 394 8.82 -1.35 -5.56
C SER A 394 8.06 -0.27 -4.78
N ARG A 395 6.89 -0.59 -4.24
CA ARG A 395 6.12 0.32 -3.37
C ARG A 395 6.88 0.68 -2.08
N LYS A 396 7.57 -0.28 -1.48
CA LYS A 396 8.42 -0.01 -0.29
C LYS A 396 9.61 0.89 -0.63
N ILE A 397 10.24 0.67 -1.79
CA ILE A 397 11.30 1.57 -2.29
C ILE A 397 10.75 2.98 -2.51
N ALA A 398 9.55 3.12 -3.07
CA ALA A 398 8.91 4.42 -3.26
C ALA A 398 8.65 5.16 -1.93
N GLN A 399 8.25 4.44 -0.87
CA GLN A 399 8.09 5.00 0.47
C GLN A 399 9.44 5.45 1.06
N ALA A 400 10.50 4.66 0.86
CA ALA A 400 11.85 5.03 1.28
C ALA A 400 12.33 6.30 0.54
N LEU A 401 12.11 6.37 -0.77
CA LEU A 401 12.45 7.53 -1.59
C LEU A 401 11.72 8.78 -1.11
N ALA A 402 10.42 8.68 -0.80
CA ALA A 402 9.65 9.79 -0.25
C ALA A 402 10.26 10.33 1.05
N ALA A 403 10.63 9.45 1.97
CA ALA A 403 11.24 9.84 3.23
C ALA A 403 12.61 10.50 3.06
N VAL A 404 13.43 9.97 2.14
CA VAL A 404 14.73 10.57 1.80
C VAL A 404 14.53 11.94 1.14
N VAL A 405 13.61 12.09 0.22
CA VAL A 405 13.29 13.37 -0.44
C VAL A 405 12.78 14.38 0.57
N SER A 406 11.81 14.02 1.41
CA SER A 406 11.25 14.91 2.44
C SER A 406 12.32 15.41 3.40
N SER A 407 13.08 14.50 4.01
CA SER A 407 14.14 14.86 4.95
C SER A 407 15.34 15.54 4.26
N GLY A 408 15.69 15.10 3.06
CA GLY A 408 16.78 15.66 2.27
C GLY A 408 16.56 17.12 1.88
N ILE A 409 15.36 17.50 1.49
CA ILE A 409 15.01 18.89 1.17
C ILE A 409 15.14 19.76 2.43
N LEU A 410 14.67 19.29 3.59
CA LEU A 410 14.83 20.01 4.85
C LEU A 410 16.32 20.26 5.19
N VAL A 411 17.19 19.25 4.97
CA VAL A 411 18.64 19.39 5.17
C VAL A 411 19.23 20.40 4.20
N LEU A 412 18.95 20.26 2.91
CA LEU A 412 19.54 21.10 1.84
C LEU A 412 19.14 22.57 1.97
N THR A 413 17.96 22.85 2.52
CA THR A 413 17.45 24.21 2.68
C THR A 413 17.76 24.83 4.04
N GLY A 414 18.48 24.11 4.92
CA GLY A 414 18.88 24.62 6.22
C GLY A 414 17.73 24.74 7.21
N TYR A 415 16.79 23.81 7.18
CA TYR A 415 15.66 23.79 8.12
C TYR A 415 16.11 23.73 9.56
N VAL A 416 15.57 24.61 10.42
CA VAL A 416 15.80 24.64 11.87
C VAL A 416 14.48 24.42 12.58
N ALA A 417 14.42 23.38 13.40
CA ALA A 417 13.20 23.01 14.13
C ALA A 417 12.71 24.14 15.05
N ASN A 418 11.42 24.41 15.03
CA ASN A 418 10.72 25.39 15.90
C ASN A 418 11.26 26.83 15.82
N ALA A 419 11.98 27.18 14.76
CA ALA A 419 12.47 28.52 14.50
C ALA A 419 11.70 29.19 13.34
N VAL A 420 11.88 30.50 13.22
CA VAL A 420 11.44 31.24 12.02
C VAL A 420 12.32 30.77 10.86
N GLN A 421 11.68 30.25 9.81
CA GLN A 421 12.38 29.67 8.68
C GLN A 421 12.85 30.74 7.68
N SER A 422 13.99 30.49 7.05
CA SER A 422 14.47 31.32 5.96
C SER A 422 13.54 31.18 4.73
N GLU A 423 13.57 32.18 3.83
CA GLU A 423 12.83 32.11 2.56
C GLU A 423 13.22 30.88 1.73
N MET A 424 14.50 30.50 1.76
CA MET A 424 14.99 29.30 1.09
C MET A 424 14.38 28.03 1.67
N THR A 425 14.22 27.94 2.99
CA THR A 425 13.57 26.80 3.66
C THR A 425 12.07 26.74 3.34
N LEU A 426 11.37 27.88 3.39
CA LEU A 426 9.96 27.95 3.02
C LEU A 426 9.73 27.55 1.57
N MET A 427 10.60 28.01 0.65
CA MET A 427 10.59 27.58 -0.75
C MET A 427 10.88 26.09 -0.90
N GLY A 428 11.82 25.54 -0.12
CA GLY A 428 12.13 24.11 -0.10
C GLY A 428 10.96 23.25 0.37
N ILE A 429 10.30 23.64 1.46
CA ILE A 429 9.07 22.98 1.93
C ILE A 429 7.98 23.01 0.85
N LYS A 430 7.78 24.17 0.21
CA LYS A 430 6.85 24.32 -0.91
C LYS A 430 7.25 23.44 -2.09
N ALA A 431 8.52 23.37 -2.44
CA ALA A 431 9.03 22.53 -3.52
C ALA A 431 8.81 21.02 -3.23
N ALA A 432 9.07 20.57 -2.01
CA ALA A 432 8.79 19.19 -1.60
C ALA A 432 7.31 18.85 -1.66
N MET A 433 6.44 19.82 -1.34
CA MET A 433 5.00 19.65 -1.29
C MET A 433 4.32 19.67 -2.66
N THR A 434 4.87 20.44 -3.62
CA THR A 434 4.21 20.71 -4.90
C THR A 434 5.09 20.45 -6.12
N LEU A 435 6.34 20.96 -6.17
CA LEU A 435 7.22 20.78 -7.32
C LEU A 435 7.63 19.32 -7.51
N TYR A 436 8.07 18.66 -6.42
CA TYR A 436 8.48 17.25 -6.50
C TYR A 436 7.34 16.32 -6.93
N PRO A 437 6.14 16.37 -6.33
CA PRO A 437 5.01 15.59 -6.81
C PRO A 437 4.65 15.91 -8.26
N GLY A 438 4.60 17.19 -8.64
CA GLY A 438 4.30 17.59 -10.02
C GLY A 438 5.28 16.99 -11.04
N VAL A 439 6.59 17.10 -10.78
CA VAL A 439 7.63 16.51 -11.64
C VAL A 439 7.55 14.98 -11.65
N ALA A 440 7.35 14.34 -10.50
CA ALA A 440 7.23 12.89 -10.39
C ALA A 440 6.03 12.36 -11.19
N LEU A 441 4.88 13.02 -11.11
CA LEU A 441 3.70 12.67 -11.89
C LEU A 441 3.92 12.89 -13.40
N GLY A 442 4.63 13.96 -13.78
CA GLY A 442 5.03 14.22 -15.16
C GLY A 442 5.91 13.10 -15.72
N ILE A 443 6.94 12.68 -14.95
CA ILE A 443 7.81 11.56 -15.33
C ILE A 443 7.00 10.25 -15.45
N ALA A 444 6.10 9.98 -14.48
CA ALA A 444 5.23 8.81 -14.52
C ALA A 444 4.33 8.81 -15.77
N ALA A 445 3.79 9.97 -16.16
CA ALA A 445 2.99 10.11 -17.38
C ALA A 445 3.80 9.83 -18.65
N ILE A 446 5.03 10.35 -18.73
CA ILE A 446 5.97 10.11 -19.84
C ILE A 446 6.29 8.62 -19.94
N ILE A 447 6.63 7.97 -18.82
CA ILE A 447 6.92 6.53 -18.78
C ILE A 447 5.72 5.73 -19.31
N LEU A 448 4.52 6.01 -18.80
CA LEU A 448 3.31 5.28 -19.20
C LEU A 448 2.93 5.54 -20.66
N TYR A 449 3.14 6.77 -21.16
CA TYR A 449 2.82 7.13 -22.53
C TYR A 449 3.76 6.45 -23.55
N PHE A 450 5.08 6.60 -23.36
CA PHE A 450 6.07 6.16 -24.35
C PHE A 450 6.51 4.71 -24.19
N PHE A 451 6.62 4.20 -22.97
CA PHE A 451 7.24 2.89 -22.72
C PHE A 451 6.24 1.78 -22.41
N TYR A 452 5.00 2.11 -21.98
CA TYR A 452 3.98 1.09 -21.75
C TYR A 452 3.33 0.65 -23.07
N GLY A 453 3.88 -0.44 -23.63
CA GLY A 453 3.45 -0.96 -24.94
C GLY A 453 2.18 -1.81 -24.93
N LEU A 454 1.63 -2.13 -23.76
CA LEU A 454 0.41 -2.93 -23.64
C LEU A 454 -0.82 -2.00 -23.73
N THR A 455 -1.30 -1.79 -24.97
CA THR A 455 -2.55 -1.05 -25.22
C THR A 455 -3.76 -1.91 -24.87
N ASP A 456 -4.92 -1.27 -24.64
CA ASP A 456 -6.17 -1.98 -24.33
C ASP A 456 -6.55 -3.00 -25.45
N ASP A 457 -6.25 -2.68 -26.72
CA ASP A 457 -6.50 -3.59 -27.85
C ASP A 457 -5.54 -4.79 -27.85
N LYS A 458 -4.26 -4.55 -27.54
CA LYS A 458 -3.26 -5.62 -27.43
C LYS A 458 -3.59 -6.54 -26.25
N PHE A 459 -4.04 -5.97 -25.12
CA PHE A 459 -4.49 -6.72 -23.97
C PHE A 459 -5.73 -7.58 -24.30
N LYS A 460 -6.74 -7.00 -24.97
CA LYS A 460 -7.93 -7.76 -25.39
C LYS A 460 -7.56 -8.93 -26.27
N LYS A 461 -6.64 -8.73 -27.24
CA LYS A 461 -6.15 -9.79 -28.10
C LYS A 461 -5.45 -10.89 -27.30
N SER A 462 -4.52 -10.53 -26.38
CA SER A 462 -3.82 -11.51 -25.57
C SER A 462 -4.76 -12.30 -24.64
N ALA A 463 -5.77 -11.64 -24.08
CA ALA A 463 -6.79 -12.29 -23.26
C ALA A 463 -7.69 -13.24 -24.08
N ASP A 464 -8.07 -12.84 -25.29
CA ASP A 464 -8.87 -13.69 -26.20
C ASP A 464 -8.06 -14.90 -26.69
N ASP A 465 -6.81 -14.71 -27.07
CA ASP A 465 -5.89 -15.79 -27.45
C ASP A 465 -5.71 -16.80 -26.30
N LEU A 466 -5.49 -16.33 -25.05
CA LEU A 466 -5.38 -17.19 -23.87
C LEU A 466 -6.66 -17.99 -23.59
N ASN A 467 -7.83 -17.35 -23.73
CA ASN A 467 -9.11 -18.05 -23.57
C ASN A 467 -9.32 -19.17 -24.60
N HIS A 468 -8.68 -19.07 -25.78
CA HIS A 468 -8.69 -20.10 -26.81
C HIS A 468 -7.48 -21.06 -26.79
N GLY A 469 -6.69 -21.02 -25.69
CA GLY A 469 -5.48 -21.84 -25.55
C GLY A 469 -4.36 -21.48 -26.50
N LYS A 470 -4.31 -20.23 -26.98
CA LYS A 470 -3.27 -19.74 -27.91
C LYS A 470 -2.34 -18.77 -27.17
N TRP A 471 -1.08 -18.80 -27.52
CA TRP A 471 -0.08 -17.83 -27.07
C TRP A 471 0.69 -17.25 -28.27
N GLU A 472 1.48 -16.20 -28.07
CA GLU A 472 2.07 -15.42 -29.16
C GLU A 472 2.88 -16.29 -30.18
N HIS A 473 3.48 -17.37 -29.68
CA HIS A 473 4.37 -18.25 -30.49
C HIS A 473 3.84 -19.67 -30.71
N GLY A 474 2.56 -19.94 -30.41
CA GLY A 474 1.99 -21.26 -30.63
C GLY A 474 0.66 -21.54 -29.93
N THR A 475 0.27 -22.80 -29.88
CA THR A 475 -0.85 -23.30 -29.07
C THR A 475 -0.33 -23.93 -27.79
N ILE A 476 -1.02 -23.72 -26.68
CA ILE A 476 -0.75 -24.42 -25.41
C ILE A 476 -1.24 -25.85 -25.60
N GLU A 477 -0.33 -26.83 -25.58
CA GLU A 477 -0.66 -28.28 -25.55
C GLU A 477 -1.16 -28.68 -24.16
#